data_8bb0ae26ce70e834198120f1f3c1d2b7
#
_entry.id   8bb0ae26ce70e834198120f1f3c1d2b7
#
_cell.length_a   1.000
_cell.length_b   1.000
_cell.length_c   1.000
_cell.angle_alpha   90.00
_cell.angle_beta   90.00
_cell.angle_gamma   90.00
#
_symmetry.space_group_name_H-M   'P 1'
#
loop_
_entity.id
_entity.type
_entity.pdbx_description
1 polymer ?
#
loop_
_entity_poly.entity_id
_entity_poly.type
_entity_poly.pdbx_seq_one_letter_code
_entity_poly.pdbx_strand_id
1 'polypeptide(L)'
;MTTTINRRKFVVAAAGTAVTAAAAGIAGEKLIGKRFRNVVPGVAAPAASPPAQYRPIPIAPMTPLPGDETLTIPGLSPFYTPDSEFYRVDTALTIPQLAARTWKLRIHGMVDRPTIITYEQLARMSMTEHDVTLTCVSEAVGGGYIGNARWQGTLLGPILRKAGIQAGASQIVMRDVNNMTIGVATDPVMDGRESLLAVGMNGQVLPAAHGYPVRVVVPGLYGYVSATKWVVDMELTTFGAFDAFWVKQGWSQRGPIKTESRIDVPKTHASVAAGRATIAGVAWAQHKGIEAVEVSVDGTWYTATMAAQDTIDTWRQWYYAWDATPGQHVIQVRATDKTGHTQTAVKHRTEPNGATGYHTIQVNVT
;
A
#
# COMPACT_ATOMS: atom_id res chain seq x y z
N MET A 1 -28.11 30.07 11.04
CA MET A 1 -28.86 28.84 11.37
C MET A 1 -27.90 27.68 11.34
N THR A 2 -27.47 27.21 12.49
CA THR A 2 -26.44 26.18 12.66
C THR A 2 -27.16 24.83 12.76
N THR A 3 -27.02 24.00 11.74
CA THR A 3 -27.64 22.67 11.73
C THR A 3 -26.69 21.68 12.41
N THR A 4 -27.02 21.34 13.64
CA THR A 4 -26.31 20.32 14.43
C THR A 4 -26.64 18.93 13.91
N ILE A 5 -25.69 18.24 13.30
CA ILE A 5 -25.86 16.85 12.84
C ILE A 5 -25.89 15.92 14.06
N ASN A 6 -27.00 15.25 14.28
CA ASN A 6 -27.24 14.38 15.41
C ASN A 6 -26.45 13.06 15.26
N ARG A 7 -25.49 12.81 16.15
CA ARG A 7 -24.62 11.61 16.19
C ARG A 7 -25.38 10.26 16.16
N ARG A 8 -26.61 10.22 16.63
CA ARG A 8 -27.44 9.01 16.58
C ARG A 8 -27.88 8.60 15.17
N LYS A 9 -28.08 9.55 14.25
CA LYS A 9 -28.43 9.24 12.85
C LYS A 9 -27.26 8.69 12.05
N PHE A 10 -26.02 9.05 12.39
CA PHE A 10 -24.83 8.53 11.73
C PHE A 10 -24.56 7.04 12.09
N VAL A 11 -24.77 6.67 13.34
CA VAL A 11 -24.61 5.27 13.81
C VAL A 11 -25.66 4.34 13.19
N VAL A 12 -26.89 4.81 12.98
CA VAL A 12 -27.96 4.00 12.35
C VAL A 12 -27.71 3.83 10.84
N ALA A 13 -27.16 4.83 10.15
CA ALA A 13 -26.81 4.71 8.73
C ALA A 13 -25.62 3.75 8.52
N ALA A 14 -24.62 3.78 9.40
CA ALA A 14 -23.48 2.86 9.33
C ALA A 14 -23.87 1.41 9.66
N ALA A 15 -24.80 1.20 10.59
CA ALA A 15 -25.32 -0.13 10.91
C ALA A 15 -26.21 -0.71 9.79
N GLY A 16 -27.00 0.12 9.10
CA GLY A 16 -27.86 -0.30 7.99
C GLY A 16 -27.07 -0.79 6.77
N THR A 17 -25.95 -0.14 6.44
CA THR A 17 -25.08 -0.57 5.33
C THR A 17 -24.26 -1.83 5.68
N ALA A 18 -23.89 -2.04 6.93
CA ALA A 18 -23.19 -3.24 7.37
C ALA A 18 -24.07 -4.50 7.31
N VAL A 19 -25.38 -4.38 7.62
CA VAL A 19 -26.31 -5.52 7.57
C VAL A 19 -26.62 -5.94 6.14
N THR A 20 -26.71 -5.00 5.19
CA THR A 20 -26.91 -5.33 3.76
C THR A 20 -25.68 -5.96 3.11
N ALA A 21 -24.48 -5.56 3.52
CA ALA A 21 -23.22 -6.17 3.04
C ALA A 21 -23.04 -7.60 3.61
N ALA A 22 -23.42 -7.86 4.87
CA ALA A 22 -23.37 -9.19 5.46
C ALA A 22 -24.39 -10.15 4.83
N ALA A 23 -25.61 -9.70 4.52
CA ALA A 23 -26.63 -10.51 3.86
C ALA A 23 -26.22 -10.86 2.41
N ALA A 24 -25.58 -9.93 1.68
CA ALA A 24 -25.04 -10.20 0.36
C ALA A 24 -23.85 -11.18 0.38
N GLY A 25 -23.00 -11.13 1.44
CA GLY A 25 -21.89 -12.07 1.64
C GLY A 25 -22.36 -13.51 1.85
N ILE A 26 -23.33 -13.73 2.73
CA ILE A 26 -23.86 -15.07 3.06
C ILE A 26 -24.65 -15.68 1.89
N ALA A 27 -25.39 -14.87 1.14
CA ALA A 27 -26.08 -15.32 -0.08
C ALA A 27 -25.09 -15.60 -1.21
N GLY A 28 -23.99 -14.84 -1.29
CA GLY A 28 -22.89 -15.04 -2.23
C GLY A 28 -22.16 -16.37 -2.02
N GLU A 29 -21.84 -16.74 -0.78
CA GLU A 29 -21.15 -18.00 -0.46
C GLU A 29 -21.91 -19.24 -0.91
N LYS A 30 -23.25 -19.28 -0.72
CA LYS A 30 -24.10 -20.43 -1.16
C LYS A 30 -24.26 -20.53 -2.66
N LEU A 31 -24.27 -19.41 -3.39
CA LEU A 31 -24.38 -19.38 -4.85
C LEU A 31 -23.03 -19.67 -5.54
N ILE A 32 -21.93 -19.17 -5.00
CA ILE A 32 -20.59 -19.33 -5.54
C ILE A 32 -20.07 -20.75 -5.27
N GLY A 33 -20.31 -21.31 -4.10
CA GLY A 33 -19.90 -22.67 -3.75
C GLY A 33 -20.52 -23.76 -4.64
N LYS A 34 -21.70 -23.52 -5.23
CA LYS A 34 -22.33 -24.44 -6.20
C LYS A 34 -21.80 -24.26 -7.63
N ARG A 35 -21.37 -23.06 -8.03
CA ARG A 35 -20.84 -22.80 -9.39
C ARG A 35 -19.40 -23.27 -9.58
N PHE A 36 -18.60 -23.31 -8.52
CA PHE A 36 -17.20 -23.76 -8.62
C PHE A 36 -16.97 -25.27 -8.51
N ARG A 37 -18.03 -26.05 -8.26
CA ARG A 37 -17.93 -27.53 -8.27
C ARG A 37 -18.01 -28.17 -9.64
N ASN A 38 -18.47 -27.47 -10.66
CA ASN A 38 -18.59 -28.01 -12.00
C ASN A 38 -17.89 -27.07 -12.98
N VAL A 39 -16.97 -27.68 -13.73
CA VAL A 39 -16.38 -27.23 -15.00
C VAL A 39 -14.97 -26.67 -14.93
N VAL A 40 -14.01 -27.54 -15.10
CA VAL A 40 -13.01 -27.38 -16.16
C VAL A 40 -13.01 -28.69 -16.95
N PRO A 41 -13.63 -28.80 -18.11
CA PRO A 41 -13.35 -29.89 -19.02
C PRO A 41 -12.00 -29.63 -19.70
N GLY A 42 -11.06 -30.52 -19.57
CA GLY A 42 -9.97 -30.66 -20.53
C GLY A 42 -8.54 -30.31 -20.07
N VAL A 43 -8.26 -30.19 -18.79
CA VAL A 43 -6.85 -30.28 -18.33
C VAL A 43 -6.73 -31.56 -17.51
N ALA A 44 -6.18 -32.62 -18.09
CA ALA A 44 -5.78 -33.81 -17.36
C ALA A 44 -4.82 -33.37 -16.25
N ALA A 45 -5.19 -33.64 -15.00
CA ALA A 45 -4.29 -33.45 -13.88
C ALA A 45 -3.04 -34.29 -14.12
N PRO A 46 -1.82 -33.73 -14.04
CA PRO A 46 -0.62 -34.54 -14.07
C PRO A 46 -0.69 -35.53 -12.90
N ALA A 47 -0.27 -36.79 -13.15
CA ALA A 47 -0.24 -37.85 -12.15
C ALA A 47 0.35 -37.34 -10.83
N ALA A 48 -0.35 -37.62 -9.74
CA ALA A 48 0.04 -37.17 -8.42
C ALA A 48 1.43 -37.68 -8.06
N SER A 49 2.42 -36.80 -8.09
CA SER A 49 3.69 -37.04 -7.46
C SER A 49 3.47 -37.24 -5.93
N PRO A 50 4.25 -38.07 -5.25
CA PRO A 50 4.12 -38.24 -3.81
C PRO A 50 4.15 -36.87 -3.11
N PRO A 51 3.43 -36.71 -1.99
CA PRO A 51 3.32 -35.40 -1.33
C PRO A 51 4.73 -34.90 -0.97
N ALA A 52 5.21 -33.92 -1.73
CA ALA A 52 6.45 -33.24 -1.40
C ALA A 52 6.31 -32.67 0.00
N GLN A 53 7.31 -32.91 0.85
CA GLN A 53 7.33 -32.33 2.19
C GLN A 53 7.20 -30.80 2.05
N TYR A 54 6.14 -30.22 2.60
CA TYR A 54 5.95 -28.78 2.64
C TYR A 54 7.19 -28.12 3.26
N ARG A 55 7.87 -27.31 2.50
CA ARG A 55 8.96 -26.45 2.97
C ARG A 55 8.49 -25.02 2.94
N PRO A 56 8.47 -24.31 4.08
CA PRO A 56 8.21 -22.87 4.06
C PRO A 56 9.27 -22.15 3.22
N ILE A 57 8.89 -21.08 2.56
CA ILE A 57 9.85 -20.22 1.85
C ILE A 57 10.76 -19.57 2.89
N PRO A 58 12.10 -19.73 2.78
CA PRO A 58 13.02 -19.05 3.67
C PRO A 58 12.87 -17.54 3.54
N ILE A 59 12.75 -16.84 4.67
CA ILE A 59 12.75 -15.38 4.72
C ILE A 59 14.14 -14.93 5.15
N ALA A 60 14.74 -14.01 4.37
CA ALA A 60 16.03 -13.44 4.70
C ALA A 60 15.91 -12.55 5.95
N PRO A 61 16.84 -12.60 6.88
CA PRO A 61 16.89 -11.66 7.99
C PRO A 61 17.04 -10.22 7.48
N MET A 62 16.48 -9.25 8.20
CA MET A 62 16.67 -7.83 7.88
C MET A 62 18.15 -7.46 7.89
N THR A 63 18.64 -6.91 6.80
CA THR A 63 19.94 -6.25 6.75
C THR A 63 19.76 -4.81 7.23
N PRO A 64 20.56 -4.33 8.20
CA PRO A 64 20.53 -2.93 8.61
C PRO A 64 20.82 -2.02 7.41
N LEU A 65 20.10 -0.91 7.35
CA LEU A 65 20.39 0.15 6.39
C LEU A 65 21.70 0.87 6.76
N PRO A 66 22.39 1.49 5.80
CA PRO A 66 23.42 2.47 6.07
C PRO A 66 22.95 3.55 7.04
N GLY A 67 23.82 4.00 7.93
CA GLY A 67 23.44 4.91 9.03
C GLY A 67 22.95 6.29 8.59
N ASP A 68 23.21 6.69 7.36
CA ASP A 68 22.76 7.95 6.76
C ASP A 68 21.37 7.86 6.07
N GLU A 69 20.85 6.66 5.90
CA GLU A 69 19.50 6.41 5.37
C GLU A 69 18.40 6.50 6.44
N THR A 70 18.79 6.53 7.72
CA THR A 70 17.85 6.61 8.84
C THR A 70 18.22 7.73 9.81
N LEU A 71 17.20 8.37 10.40
CA LEU A 71 17.34 9.38 11.44
C LEU A 71 16.80 8.83 12.76
N THR A 72 17.56 9.03 13.84
CA THR A 72 17.15 8.68 15.20
C THR A 72 16.69 9.93 15.94
N ILE A 73 15.42 10.30 15.76
CA ILE A 73 14.79 11.45 16.41
C ILE A 73 13.58 10.95 17.20
N PRO A 74 13.48 11.20 18.51
CA PRO A 74 12.33 10.76 19.31
C PRO A 74 11.00 11.25 18.73
N GLY A 75 10.08 10.32 18.48
CA GLY A 75 8.75 10.61 17.91
C GLY A 75 8.68 10.69 16.39
N LEU A 76 9.81 10.62 15.69
CA LEU A 76 9.84 10.44 14.24
C LEU A 76 9.42 9.01 13.88
N SER A 77 8.65 8.85 12.80
CA SER A 77 8.35 7.53 12.25
C SER A 77 9.63 6.78 11.91
N PRO A 78 9.82 5.54 12.38
CA PRO A 78 10.99 4.75 12.05
C PRO A 78 11.01 4.48 10.53
N PHE A 79 12.20 4.27 9.96
CA PHE A 79 12.30 4.02 8.52
C PHE A 79 11.47 2.79 8.11
N TYR A 80 11.64 1.65 8.81
CA TYR A 80 10.73 0.52 8.68
C TYR A 80 9.64 0.60 9.75
N THR A 81 8.40 0.61 9.29
CA THR A 81 7.23 0.54 10.17
C THR A 81 7.13 -0.86 10.77
N PRO A 82 7.09 -1.03 12.10
CA PRO A 82 6.87 -2.34 12.72
C PRO A 82 5.60 -3.01 12.20
N ASP A 83 5.62 -4.33 12.00
CA ASP A 83 4.48 -5.07 11.44
C ASP A 83 3.18 -4.85 12.22
N SER A 84 3.28 -4.70 13.55
CA SER A 84 2.13 -4.43 14.44
C SER A 84 1.55 -3.02 14.29
N GLU A 85 2.33 -2.08 13.77
CA GLU A 85 1.95 -0.67 13.58
C GLU A 85 1.66 -0.34 12.12
N PHE A 86 1.99 -1.27 11.21
CA PHE A 86 1.72 -1.09 9.79
C PHE A 86 0.22 -1.04 9.54
N TYR A 87 -0.25 0.01 8.87
CA TYR A 87 -1.68 0.23 8.67
C TYR A 87 -2.37 -0.95 7.98
N ARG A 88 -3.61 -1.19 8.36
CA ARG A 88 -4.45 -2.21 7.75
C ARG A 88 -5.74 -1.59 7.23
N VAL A 89 -5.95 -1.69 5.92
CA VAL A 89 -7.20 -1.36 5.23
C VAL A 89 -7.54 -2.53 4.29
N ASP A 90 -8.69 -3.13 4.48
CA ASP A 90 -9.25 -4.19 3.63
C ASP A 90 -10.76 -4.33 3.88
N THR A 91 -11.42 -5.17 3.11
CA THR A 91 -12.86 -5.46 3.25
C THR A 91 -13.14 -6.72 4.05
N ALA A 92 -12.11 -7.41 4.53
CA ALA A 92 -12.28 -8.65 5.28
C ALA A 92 -12.76 -8.37 6.72
N LEU A 93 -13.94 -8.86 7.08
CA LEU A 93 -14.48 -8.75 8.43
C LEU A 93 -13.62 -9.52 9.45
N THR A 94 -13.07 -10.65 9.03
CA THR A 94 -12.13 -11.47 9.80
C THR A 94 -10.89 -11.72 8.96
N ILE A 95 -9.71 -11.76 9.60
CA ILE A 95 -8.45 -12.04 8.90
C ILE A 95 -8.49 -13.47 8.37
N PRO A 96 -8.37 -13.69 7.04
CA PRO A 96 -8.33 -15.02 6.47
C PRO A 96 -7.18 -15.86 7.03
N GLN A 97 -7.48 -17.09 7.42
CA GLN A 97 -6.50 -18.06 7.92
C GLN A 97 -6.22 -19.09 6.83
N LEU A 98 -5.23 -18.82 6.00
CA LEU A 98 -4.90 -19.65 4.85
C LEU A 98 -3.73 -20.59 5.16
N ALA A 99 -3.82 -21.82 4.67
CA ALA A 99 -2.69 -22.76 4.71
C ALA A 99 -1.88 -22.61 3.40
N ALA A 100 -0.63 -22.19 3.50
CA ALA A 100 0.25 -22.01 2.33
C ALA A 100 0.33 -23.25 1.44
N ARG A 101 0.35 -24.47 2.04
CA ARG A 101 0.39 -25.75 1.29
C ARG A 101 -0.76 -25.95 0.30
N THR A 102 -1.91 -25.29 0.50
CA THR A 102 -3.08 -25.39 -0.38
C THR A 102 -3.26 -24.16 -1.24
N TRP A 103 -2.44 -23.11 -1.02
CA TRP A 103 -2.53 -21.88 -1.78
C TRP A 103 -2.17 -22.11 -3.26
N LYS A 104 -2.94 -21.46 -4.11
CA LYS A 104 -2.73 -21.44 -5.57
C LYS A 104 -3.10 -20.07 -6.10
N LEU A 105 -2.33 -19.61 -7.07
CA LEU A 105 -2.62 -18.40 -7.85
C LEU A 105 -2.96 -18.82 -9.29
N ARG A 106 -4.15 -18.48 -9.76
CA ARG A 106 -4.54 -18.65 -11.14
C ARG A 106 -4.26 -17.36 -11.93
N ILE A 107 -3.59 -17.48 -13.06
CA ILE A 107 -3.34 -16.39 -14.02
C ILE A 107 -4.05 -16.77 -15.32
N HIS A 108 -4.97 -15.91 -15.80
CA HIS A 108 -5.81 -16.19 -16.96
C HIS A 108 -6.32 -14.90 -17.64
N GLY A 109 -7.31 -15.04 -18.54
CA GLY A 109 -7.84 -13.93 -19.34
C GLY A 109 -7.00 -13.70 -20.59
N MET A 110 -6.61 -12.47 -20.88
CA MET A 110 -5.82 -12.09 -22.06
C MET A 110 -4.35 -12.49 -21.92
N VAL A 111 -4.11 -13.80 -21.84
CA VAL A 111 -2.79 -14.46 -21.83
C VAL A 111 -2.77 -15.64 -22.80
N ASP A 112 -1.61 -15.92 -23.38
CA ASP A 112 -1.44 -17.05 -24.30
C ASP A 112 -1.44 -18.39 -23.58
N ARG A 113 -0.95 -18.42 -22.34
CA ARG A 113 -0.75 -19.63 -21.52
C ARG A 113 -1.36 -19.43 -20.13
N PRO A 114 -2.67 -19.63 -19.96
CA PRO A 114 -3.29 -19.66 -18.64
C PRO A 114 -2.53 -20.63 -17.73
N THR A 115 -2.26 -20.19 -16.50
CA THR A 115 -1.36 -20.92 -15.62
C THR A 115 -1.88 -20.93 -14.18
N ILE A 116 -1.55 -21.97 -13.44
CA ILE A 116 -1.75 -22.05 -11.98
C ILE A 116 -0.39 -22.21 -11.33
N ILE A 117 -0.09 -21.35 -10.37
CA ILE A 117 1.13 -21.40 -9.57
C ILE A 117 0.74 -21.87 -8.18
N THR A 118 1.35 -22.97 -7.71
CA THR A 118 1.22 -23.42 -6.32
C THR A 118 2.27 -22.74 -5.43
N TYR A 119 2.03 -22.74 -4.12
CA TYR A 119 3.03 -22.22 -3.16
C TYR A 119 4.40 -22.92 -3.29
N GLU A 120 4.39 -24.22 -3.54
CA GLU A 120 5.63 -24.99 -3.76
C GLU A 120 6.37 -24.54 -5.04
N GLN A 121 5.64 -24.23 -6.11
CA GLN A 121 6.25 -23.69 -7.33
C GLN A 121 6.78 -22.29 -7.10
N LEU A 122 6.03 -21.45 -6.37
CA LEU A 122 6.49 -20.11 -5.97
C LEU A 122 7.77 -20.19 -5.15
N ALA A 123 7.87 -21.14 -4.21
CA ALA A 123 9.04 -21.36 -3.36
C ALA A 123 10.32 -21.74 -4.13
N ARG A 124 10.19 -22.22 -5.36
CA ARG A 124 11.31 -22.56 -6.26
C ARG A 124 11.75 -21.41 -7.17
N MET A 125 11.01 -20.30 -7.16
CA MET A 125 11.36 -19.11 -7.94
C MET A 125 12.44 -18.30 -7.21
N SER A 126 13.18 -17.49 -7.96
CA SER A 126 14.11 -16.54 -7.36
C SER A 126 13.36 -15.55 -6.50
N MET A 127 13.82 -15.38 -5.27
CA MET A 127 13.31 -14.37 -4.34
C MET A 127 14.22 -13.13 -4.39
N THR A 128 13.60 -11.97 -4.28
CA THR A 128 14.27 -10.69 -4.10
C THR A 128 13.67 -9.96 -2.91
N GLU A 129 14.39 -8.98 -2.40
CA GLU A 129 13.93 -8.05 -1.38
C GLU A 129 13.80 -6.67 -2.00
N HIS A 130 12.75 -5.95 -1.66
CA HIS A 130 12.56 -4.59 -2.11
C HIS A 130 11.86 -3.76 -1.02
N ASP A 131 12.42 -2.59 -0.73
CA ASP A 131 11.87 -1.66 0.24
C ASP A 131 10.82 -0.77 -0.44
N VAL A 132 9.59 -0.85 0.03
CA VAL A 132 8.46 -0.12 -0.56
C VAL A 132 7.58 0.49 0.52
N THR A 133 7.34 1.77 0.39
CA THR A 133 6.30 2.47 1.16
C THR A 133 4.94 2.26 0.49
N LEU A 134 4.01 1.64 1.21
CA LEU A 134 2.62 1.55 0.79
C LEU A 134 1.81 2.68 1.40
N THR A 135 0.92 3.25 0.59
CA THR A 135 0.02 4.34 0.99
C THR A 135 -1.42 3.98 0.61
N CYS A 136 -2.36 4.17 1.53
CA CYS A 136 -3.79 4.06 1.22
C CYS A 136 -4.25 5.31 0.46
N VAL A 137 -5.18 5.17 -0.49
CA VAL A 137 -5.80 6.33 -1.14
C VAL A 137 -6.62 7.18 -0.16
N SER A 138 -7.07 6.59 0.95
CA SER A 138 -7.75 7.28 2.05
C SER A 138 -6.80 7.97 3.02
N GLU A 139 -5.49 8.03 2.73
CA GLU A 139 -4.54 8.81 3.50
C GLU A 139 -4.93 10.29 3.45
N ALA A 140 -5.32 10.84 4.58
CA ALA A 140 -5.54 12.27 4.70
C ALA A 140 -4.18 12.98 4.86
N VAL A 141 -4.12 14.25 4.47
CA VAL A 141 -2.90 15.05 4.74
C VAL A 141 -2.57 15.02 6.23
N GLY A 142 -1.38 14.54 6.57
CA GLY A 142 -0.95 14.34 7.97
C GLY A 142 -1.49 13.08 8.65
N GLY A 143 -2.11 12.16 7.90
CA GLY A 143 -2.70 10.92 8.42
C GLY A 143 -1.69 9.81 8.71
N GLY A 144 -2.20 8.60 8.96
CA GLY A 144 -1.42 7.43 9.38
C GLY A 144 -1.65 6.19 8.52
N TYR A 145 -2.29 6.31 7.34
CA TYR A 145 -2.49 5.17 6.43
C TYR A 145 -1.34 5.02 5.42
N ILE A 146 -0.12 5.10 5.94
CA ILE A 146 1.13 4.95 5.20
C ILE A 146 2.12 4.16 6.07
N GLY A 147 2.94 3.33 5.45
CA GLY A 147 3.99 2.57 6.13
C GLY A 147 5.04 2.10 5.14
N ASN A 148 6.30 2.04 5.59
CA ASN A 148 7.42 1.53 4.83
C ASN A 148 7.86 0.17 5.37
N ALA A 149 8.11 -0.78 4.48
CA ALA A 149 8.56 -2.12 4.86
C ALA A 149 9.47 -2.72 3.81
N ARG A 150 10.32 -3.64 4.22
CA ARG A 150 11.05 -4.54 3.33
C ARG A 150 10.17 -5.72 2.98
N TRP A 151 9.92 -5.90 1.70
CA TRP A 151 9.11 -6.99 1.17
C TRP A 151 10.01 -8.01 0.51
N GLN A 152 9.87 -9.29 0.86
CA GLN A 152 10.52 -10.39 0.18
C GLN A 152 9.51 -11.15 -0.68
N GLY A 153 9.86 -11.39 -1.94
CA GLY A 153 8.98 -12.09 -2.86
C GLY A 153 9.65 -12.40 -4.20
N THR A 154 8.86 -12.91 -5.13
CA THR A 154 9.29 -13.10 -6.52
C THR A 154 8.73 -11.98 -7.40
N LEU A 155 9.50 -11.60 -8.43
CA LEU A 155 9.08 -10.57 -9.38
C LEU A 155 7.86 -11.03 -10.19
N LEU A 156 6.81 -10.22 -10.19
CA LEU A 156 5.55 -10.50 -10.90
C LEU A 156 5.70 -10.36 -12.42
N GLY A 157 6.44 -9.36 -12.89
CA GLY A 157 6.62 -9.10 -14.33
C GLY A 157 7.14 -10.30 -15.13
N PRO A 158 8.21 -11.00 -14.70
CA PRO A 158 8.69 -12.23 -15.36
C PRO A 158 7.64 -13.36 -15.41
N ILE A 159 6.82 -13.50 -14.37
CA ILE A 159 5.75 -14.49 -14.33
C ILE A 159 4.71 -14.20 -15.42
N LEU A 160 4.29 -12.95 -15.52
CA LEU A 160 3.31 -12.50 -16.52
C LEU A 160 3.87 -12.55 -17.93
N ARG A 161 5.14 -12.20 -18.16
CA ARG A 161 5.82 -12.41 -19.45
C ARG A 161 5.80 -13.87 -19.86
N LYS A 162 6.06 -14.80 -18.92
CA LYS A 162 6.00 -16.25 -19.19
C LYS A 162 4.58 -16.72 -19.52
N ALA A 163 3.54 -16.13 -18.93
CA ALA A 163 2.16 -16.39 -19.28
C ALA A 163 1.81 -15.88 -20.69
N GLY A 164 2.56 -14.95 -21.24
CA GLY A 164 2.35 -14.35 -22.56
C GLY A 164 1.17 -13.39 -22.54
N ILE A 165 1.40 -12.16 -22.04
CA ILE A 165 0.37 -11.11 -22.03
C ILE A 165 0.00 -10.75 -23.45
N GLN A 166 -1.29 -10.81 -23.79
CA GLN A 166 -1.78 -10.45 -25.12
C GLN A 166 -1.83 -8.92 -25.28
N ALA A 167 -1.63 -8.47 -26.51
CA ALA A 167 -1.74 -7.07 -26.86
C ALA A 167 -3.13 -6.51 -26.51
N GLY A 168 -3.15 -5.30 -25.91
CA GLY A 168 -4.39 -4.65 -25.48
C GLY A 168 -4.84 -5.01 -24.06
N ALA A 169 -4.23 -5.99 -23.39
CA ALA A 169 -4.48 -6.23 -21.96
C ALA A 169 -4.00 -5.04 -21.14
N SER A 170 -4.91 -4.13 -20.78
CA SER A 170 -4.61 -2.88 -20.10
C SER A 170 -4.79 -2.94 -18.59
N GLN A 171 -5.44 -3.99 -18.06
CA GLN A 171 -5.75 -4.18 -16.65
C GLN A 171 -5.48 -5.61 -16.21
N ILE A 172 -4.95 -5.75 -14.99
CA ILE A 172 -4.87 -7.01 -14.26
C ILE A 172 -5.86 -6.92 -13.09
N VAL A 173 -6.93 -7.69 -13.16
CA VAL A 173 -7.90 -7.81 -12.06
C VAL A 173 -7.45 -8.93 -11.13
N MET A 174 -7.07 -8.55 -9.93
CA MET A 174 -6.64 -9.45 -8.87
C MET A 174 -7.79 -9.73 -7.91
N ARG A 175 -7.96 -10.98 -7.49
CA ARG A 175 -8.97 -11.36 -6.49
C ARG A 175 -8.31 -11.99 -5.29
N ASP A 176 -8.79 -11.60 -4.13
CA ASP A 176 -8.42 -12.26 -2.87
C ASP A 176 -9.27 -13.54 -2.64
N VAL A 177 -8.98 -14.24 -1.57
CA VAL A 177 -9.70 -15.46 -1.15
C VAL A 177 -11.20 -15.23 -0.90
N ASN A 178 -11.61 -14.00 -0.59
CA ASN A 178 -13.00 -13.60 -0.38
C ASN A 178 -13.65 -13.03 -1.66
N ASN A 179 -12.95 -13.12 -2.80
CA ASN A 179 -13.40 -12.60 -4.10
C ASN A 179 -13.50 -11.06 -4.18
N MET A 180 -12.84 -10.33 -3.27
CA MET A 180 -12.67 -8.89 -3.37
C MET A 180 -11.73 -8.57 -4.54
N THR A 181 -12.08 -7.59 -5.36
CA THR A 181 -11.34 -7.28 -6.59
C THR A 181 -10.54 -6.00 -6.48
N ILE A 182 -9.28 -6.06 -6.91
CA ILE A 182 -8.38 -4.92 -7.12
C ILE A 182 -7.92 -4.94 -8.57
N GLY A 183 -8.00 -3.80 -9.25
CA GLY A 183 -7.57 -3.67 -10.65
C GLY A 183 -6.34 -2.79 -10.77
N VAL A 184 -5.22 -3.36 -11.24
CA VAL A 184 -4.00 -2.59 -11.53
C VAL A 184 -3.83 -2.42 -13.03
N ALA A 185 -3.29 -1.27 -13.47
CA ALA A 185 -2.87 -1.12 -14.85
C ALA A 185 -1.73 -2.10 -15.19
N THR A 186 -1.74 -2.67 -16.39
CA THR A 186 -0.71 -3.62 -16.82
C THR A 186 0.66 -2.94 -16.95
N ASP A 187 0.69 -1.70 -17.47
CA ASP A 187 1.94 -0.97 -17.71
C ASP A 187 2.84 -0.87 -16.48
N PRO A 188 2.37 -0.40 -15.30
CA PRO A 188 3.22 -0.32 -14.11
C PRO A 188 3.77 -1.66 -13.62
N VAL A 189 3.12 -2.77 -13.94
CA VAL A 189 3.62 -4.10 -13.55
C VAL A 189 4.68 -4.59 -14.53
N MET A 190 4.71 -4.04 -15.75
CA MET A 190 5.54 -4.50 -16.86
C MET A 190 6.66 -3.53 -17.25
N ASP A 191 6.71 -2.33 -16.67
CA ASP A 191 7.68 -1.27 -17.01
C ASP A 191 9.08 -1.46 -16.41
N GLY A 192 9.28 -2.53 -15.66
CA GLY A 192 10.56 -2.87 -15.05
C GLY A 192 10.67 -2.56 -13.56
N ARG A 193 9.66 -1.89 -12.94
CA ARG A 193 9.63 -1.75 -11.48
C ARG A 193 9.51 -3.11 -10.80
N GLU A 194 10.06 -3.23 -9.61
CA GLU A 194 10.08 -4.47 -8.85
C GLU A 194 8.73 -4.78 -8.19
N SER A 195 7.71 -5.05 -9.04
CA SER A 195 6.41 -5.55 -8.57
C SER A 195 6.55 -6.98 -8.06
N LEU A 196 6.03 -7.27 -6.86
CA LEU A 196 6.25 -8.54 -6.15
C LEU A 196 4.97 -9.34 -5.92
N LEU A 197 5.11 -10.66 -6.00
CA LEU A 197 4.33 -11.61 -5.21
C LEU A 197 5.09 -11.80 -3.88
N ALA A 198 4.73 -11.02 -2.88
CA ALA A 198 5.45 -10.97 -1.61
C ALA A 198 4.96 -12.08 -0.65
N VAL A 199 5.92 -12.72 0.02
CA VAL A 199 5.74 -13.82 0.98
C VAL A 199 6.36 -13.50 2.35
N GLY A 200 7.19 -12.44 2.42
CA GLY A 200 7.84 -11.94 3.63
C GLY A 200 7.67 -10.43 3.79
N MET A 201 7.74 -9.97 5.02
CA MET A 201 7.68 -8.57 5.42
C MET A 201 8.65 -8.35 6.58
N ASN A 202 9.49 -7.33 6.50
CA ASN A 202 10.44 -6.95 7.56
C ASN A 202 11.26 -8.12 8.12
N GLY A 203 11.80 -8.99 7.24
CA GLY A 203 12.62 -10.14 7.64
C GLY A 203 11.86 -11.27 8.34
N GLN A 204 10.52 -11.23 8.30
CA GLN A 204 9.64 -12.25 8.88
C GLN A 204 8.70 -12.81 7.82
N VAL A 205 8.14 -13.99 8.10
CA VAL A 205 7.04 -14.52 7.29
C VAL A 205 5.91 -13.52 7.27
N LEU A 206 5.35 -13.27 6.09
CA LEU A 206 4.26 -12.32 5.91
C LEU A 206 3.14 -12.54 6.95
N PRO A 207 2.80 -11.55 7.79
CA PRO A 207 1.73 -11.71 8.78
C PRO A 207 0.37 -11.97 8.11
N ALA A 208 -0.51 -12.75 8.77
CA ALA A 208 -1.85 -13.03 8.26
C ALA A 208 -2.63 -11.74 7.97
N ALA A 209 -2.53 -10.74 8.85
CA ALA A 209 -3.18 -9.43 8.68
C ALA A 209 -2.68 -8.65 7.46
N HIS A 210 -1.47 -8.94 7.01
CA HIS A 210 -0.83 -8.28 5.87
C HIS A 210 -0.83 -9.11 4.59
N GLY A 211 -1.52 -10.28 4.58
CA GLY A 211 -1.84 -10.99 3.35
C GLY A 211 -1.23 -12.38 3.20
N TYR A 212 -0.75 -13.03 4.30
CA TYR A 212 -0.25 -14.41 4.24
C TYR A 212 -1.21 -15.36 3.53
N PRO A 213 -0.76 -16.28 2.65
CA PRO A 213 0.64 -16.58 2.38
C PRO A 213 1.28 -15.70 1.29
N VAL A 214 0.50 -15.01 0.49
CA VAL A 214 1.01 -14.20 -0.63
C VAL A 214 0.16 -12.95 -0.81
N ARG A 215 0.83 -11.83 -0.98
CA ARG A 215 0.23 -10.57 -1.40
C ARG A 215 0.92 -9.99 -2.62
N VAL A 216 0.24 -9.08 -3.31
CA VAL A 216 0.86 -8.25 -4.34
C VAL A 216 1.37 -6.96 -3.73
N VAL A 217 2.52 -6.49 -4.23
CA VAL A 217 3.07 -5.16 -3.97
C VAL A 217 3.52 -4.59 -5.30
N VAL A 218 2.91 -3.47 -5.73
CA VAL A 218 3.33 -2.72 -6.93
C VAL A 218 3.72 -1.31 -6.49
N PRO A 219 5.01 -0.94 -6.57
CA PRO A 219 5.48 0.38 -6.14
C PRO A 219 4.83 1.52 -6.93
N GLY A 220 4.68 2.69 -6.29
CA GLY A 220 4.22 3.92 -6.94
C GLY A 220 2.71 4.08 -7.09
N LEU A 221 1.92 3.11 -6.65
CA LEU A 221 0.47 3.12 -6.74
C LEU A 221 -0.18 2.97 -5.36
N TYR A 222 -1.29 3.69 -5.15
CA TYR A 222 -2.10 3.49 -3.93
C TYR A 222 -2.59 2.06 -3.80
N GLY A 223 -2.63 1.55 -2.56
CA GLY A 223 -2.90 0.15 -2.25
C GLY A 223 -4.20 -0.43 -2.80
N TYR A 224 -5.23 0.41 -3.03
CA TYR A 224 -6.52 -0.03 -3.59
C TYR A 224 -6.45 -0.49 -5.07
N VAL A 225 -5.35 -0.20 -5.76
CA VAL A 225 -5.08 -0.68 -7.13
C VAL A 225 -3.81 -1.52 -7.23
N SER A 226 -3.03 -1.70 -6.13
CA SER A 226 -1.67 -2.24 -6.21
C SER A 226 -1.34 -3.34 -5.21
N ALA A 227 -2.13 -3.51 -4.14
CA ALA A 227 -1.66 -4.21 -2.96
C ALA A 227 -2.66 -5.27 -2.46
N THR A 228 -3.04 -6.19 -3.36
CA THR A 228 -4.00 -7.27 -3.06
C THR A 228 -3.40 -8.24 -2.04
N LYS A 229 -4.00 -8.30 -0.85
CA LYS A 229 -3.71 -9.31 0.19
C LYS A 229 -4.41 -10.63 -0.14
N TRP A 230 -3.85 -11.76 0.32
CA TRP A 230 -4.46 -13.10 0.16
C TRP A 230 -4.83 -13.43 -1.28
N VAL A 231 -4.00 -12.99 -2.23
CA VAL A 231 -4.29 -13.11 -3.68
C VAL A 231 -4.35 -14.57 -4.13
N VAL A 232 -5.36 -14.92 -4.90
CA VAL A 232 -5.57 -16.28 -5.44
C VAL A 232 -5.90 -16.31 -6.93
N ASP A 233 -6.18 -15.13 -7.54
CA ASP A 233 -6.57 -15.05 -8.94
C ASP A 233 -6.09 -13.74 -9.56
N MET A 234 -5.61 -13.83 -10.80
CA MET A 234 -5.21 -12.70 -11.65
C MET A 234 -5.81 -12.90 -13.04
N GLU A 235 -6.70 -12.01 -13.43
CA GLU A 235 -7.32 -11.99 -14.76
C GLU A 235 -6.78 -10.79 -15.55
N LEU A 236 -6.08 -11.05 -16.64
CA LEU A 236 -5.68 -10.01 -17.56
C LEU A 236 -6.86 -9.65 -18.46
N THR A 237 -7.19 -8.36 -18.51
CA THR A 237 -8.38 -7.84 -19.21
C THR A 237 -8.15 -6.38 -19.61
N THR A 238 -9.21 -5.63 -19.87
CA THR A 238 -9.15 -4.20 -20.17
C THR A 238 -9.94 -3.38 -19.15
N PHE A 239 -9.58 -2.11 -18.98
CA PHE A 239 -10.35 -1.18 -18.13
C PHE A 239 -11.78 -0.96 -18.64
N GLY A 240 -12.04 -1.15 -19.94
CA GLY A 240 -13.39 -1.06 -20.48
C GLY A 240 -14.25 -2.30 -20.22
N ALA A 241 -13.63 -3.44 -19.89
CA ALA A 241 -14.34 -4.71 -19.67
C ALA A 241 -14.70 -4.95 -18.20
N PHE A 242 -13.94 -4.37 -17.25
CA PHE A 242 -14.14 -4.66 -15.84
C PHE A 242 -13.80 -3.49 -14.93
N ASP A 243 -14.73 -3.13 -14.06
CA ASP A 243 -14.50 -2.22 -12.94
C ASP A 243 -14.25 -3.01 -11.65
N ALA A 244 -13.11 -2.78 -11.02
CA ALA A 244 -12.79 -3.36 -9.72
C ALA A 244 -13.65 -2.75 -8.59
N PHE A 245 -13.65 -3.38 -7.42
CA PHE A 245 -14.57 -3.04 -6.32
C PHE A 245 -14.56 -1.54 -5.98
N TRP A 246 -13.39 -0.95 -5.79
CA TRP A 246 -13.29 0.46 -5.37
C TRP A 246 -13.65 1.44 -6.50
N VAL A 247 -13.43 1.07 -7.76
CA VAL A 247 -13.87 1.88 -8.92
C VAL A 247 -15.39 1.99 -8.94
N LYS A 248 -16.10 0.90 -8.67
CA LYS A 248 -17.58 0.89 -8.52
C LYS A 248 -18.06 1.75 -7.35
N GLN A 249 -17.19 2.05 -6.38
CA GLN A 249 -17.49 2.95 -5.26
C GLN A 249 -17.10 4.42 -5.55
N GLY A 250 -16.68 4.74 -6.77
CA GLY A 250 -16.37 6.10 -7.20
C GLY A 250 -14.88 6.49 -7.13
N TRP A 251 -13.98 5.57 -6.77
CA TRP A 251 -12.54 5.81 -6.82
C TRP A 251 -12.00 5.71 -8.25
N SER A 252 -10.92 6.41 -8.53
CA SER A 252 -10.28 6.40 -9.85
C SER A 252 -9.77 5.02 -10.25
N GLN A 253 -9.84 4.67 -11.54
CA GLN A 253 -9.31 3.40 -12.07
C GLN A 253 -7.79 3.30 -11.94
N ARG A 254 -7.09 4.43 -11.98
CA ARG A 254 -5.64 4.52 -11.82
C ARG A 254 -5.34 5.30 -10.55
N GLY A 255 -4.40 4.82 -9.77
CA GLY A 255 -4.08 5.39 -8.46
C GLY A 255 -2.60 5.66 -8.28
N PRO A 256 -1.95 6.52 -9.10
CA PRO A 256 -0.58 6.94 -8.83
C PRO A 256 -0.51 7.71 -7.52
N ILE A 257 0.48 7.38 -6.68
CA ILE A 257 0.67 8.07 -5.41
C ILE A 257 1.10 9.51 -5.69
N LYS A 258 0.51 10.44 -4.95
CA LYS A 258 0.84 11.87 -4.99
C LYS A 258 2.08 12.14 -4.15
N THR A 259 2.84 13.16 -4.54
CA THR A 259 3.96 13.67 -3.77
C THR A 259 3.43 14.39 -2.54
N GLU A 260 3.79 13.90 -1.35
CA GLU A 260 3.31 14.41 -0.07
C GLU A 260 4.38 14.37 1.01
N SER A 261 4.09 15.04 2.12
CA SER A 261 4.95 15.12 3.29
C SER A 261 4.14 15.26 4.58
N ARG A 262 4.72 14.80 5.68
CA ARG A 262 4.09 14.82 7.00
C ARG A 262 5.09 15.25 8.06
N ILE A 263 4.63 16.07 9.02
CA ILE A 263 5.34 16.40 10.24
C ILE A 263 4.99 15.34 11.30
N ASP A 264 5.99 14.68 11.84
CA ASP A 264 5.83 13.73 12.94
C ASP A 264 6.18 14.37 14.30
N VAL A 265 7.14 15.31 14.29
CA VAL A 265 7.65 16.01 15.46
C VAL A 265 7.76 17.50 15.12
N PRO A 266 7.26 18.39 16.00
CA PRO A 266 6.39 18.11 17.15
C PRO A 266 4.99 17.67 16.69
N LYS A 267 4.20 17.10 17.61
CA LYS A 267 2.77 16.85 17.32
C LYS A 267 1.99 18.18 17.39
N THR A 268 0.86 18.22 16.67
CA THR A 268 -0.01 19.42 16.75
C THR A 268 -0.47 19.65 18.18
N HIS A 269 -0.53 20.93 18.58
CA HIS A 269 -0.82 21.39 19.95
C HIS A 269 0.20 20.97 21.02
N ALA A 270 1.38 20.47 20.62
CA ALA A 270 2.45 20.21 21.60
C ALA A 270 2.95 21.52 22.21
N SER A 271 3.37 21.45 23.49
CA SER A 271 4.22 22.46 24.12
C SER A 271 5.67 22.15 23.79
N VAL A 272 6.39 23.12 23.27
CA VAL A 272 7.79 23.04 22.87
C VAL A 272 8.58 24.01 23.71
N ALA A 273 9.73 23.60 24.27
CA ALA A 273 10.60 24.51 25.00
C ALA A 273 11.21 25.54 24.04
N ALA A 274 11.34 26.79 24.52
CA ALA A 274 12.04 27.83 23.77
C ALA A 274 13.52 27.47 23.58
N GLY A 275 14.11 27.92 22.48
CA GLY A 275 15.49 27.61 22.09
C GLY A 275 15.56 26.57 20.99
N ARG A 276 16.63 25.76 20.99
CA ARG A 276 16.87 24.83 19.87
C ARG A 276 15.93 23.63 19.92
N ALA A 277 15.02 23.56 18.97
CA ALA A 277 14.04 22.49 18.78
C ALA A 277 14.23 21.80 17.42
N THR A 278 13.59 20.66 17.23
CA THR A 278 13.63 19.92 15.98
C THR A 278 12.21 19.75 15.42
N ILE A 279 12.05 20.07 14.16
CA ILE A 279 10.87 19.70 13.36
C ILE A 279 11.31 18.54 12.46
N ALA A 280 10.58 17.43 12.47
CA ALA A 280 10.96 16.25 11.70
C ALA A 280 9.73 15.49 11.18
N GLY A 281 9.93 14.68 10.14
CA GLY A 281 8.88 13.89 9.56
C GLY A 281 9.33 13.04 8.39
N VAL A 282 8.38 12.64 7.58
CA VAL A 282 8.58 11.83 6.37
C VAL A 282 8.00 12.52 5.14
N ALA A 283 8.59 12.27 3.98
CA ALA A 283 8.09 12.72 2.68
C ALA A 283 8.16 11.57 1.69
N TRP A 284 7.22 11.49 0.76
CA TRP A 284 7.11 10.38 -0.18
C TRP A 284 6.60 10.80 -1.55
N ALA A 285 7.11 10.13 -2.54
CA ALA A 285 6.68 10.14 -3.94
C ALA A 285 7.17 8.84 -4.58
N GLN A 286 6.58 7.71 -4.21
CA GLN A 286 7.06 6.39 -4.61
C GLN A 286 7.12 6.28 -6.14
N HIS A 287 8.19 5.64 -6.60
CA HIS A 287 8.56 5.49 -8.00
C HIS A 287 8.91 6.81 -8.74
N LYS A 288 9.13 7.88 -7.98
CA LYS A 288 9.68 9.16 -8.44
C LYS A 288 10.87 9.58 -7.59
N GLY A 289 10.80 9.34 -6.28
CA GLY A 289 11.76 9.78 -5.26
C GLY A 289 11.53 11.23 -4.83
N ILE A 290 12.07 11.61 -3.67
CA ILE A 290 12.01 12.97 -3.13
C ILE A 290 13.32 13.69 -3.42
N GLU A 291 13.21 14.88 -4.02
CA GLU A 291 14.32 15.78 -4.29
C GLU A 291 14.57 16.77 -3.17
N ALA A 292 13.51 17.39 -2.65
CA ALA A 292 13.60 18.40 -1.61
C ALA A 292 12.41 18.36 -0.65
N VAL A 293 12.64 18.77 0.60
CA VAL A 293 11.61 19.05 1.59
C VAL A 293 11.84 20.44 2.16
N GLU A 294 10.78 21.22 2.27
CA GLU A 294 10.80 22.55 2.86
C GLU A 294 9.81 22.62 4.01
N VAL A 295 10.20 23.27 5.07
CA VAL A 295 9.39 23.54 6.27
C VAL A 295 9.11 25.02 6.35
N SER A 296 7.86 25.39 6.56
CA SER A 296 7.48 26.78 6.87
C SER A 296 7.22 26.92 8.36
N VAL A 297 7.78 27.97 8.94
CA VAL A 297 7.41 28.47 10.27
C VAL A 297 6.84 29.86 10.08
N ASP A 298 5.58 30.05 10.46
CA ASP A 298 4.85 31.32 10.35
C ASP A 298 4.91 31.98 8.96
N GLY A 299 4.86 31.13 7.91
CA GLY A 299 4.88 31.57 6.53
C GLY A 299 6.27 31.71 5.89
N THR A 300 7.35 31.65 6.66
CA THR A 300 8.73 31.66 6.14
C THR A 300 9.20 30.24 5.86
N TRP A 301 9.64 29.95 4.63
CA TRP A 301 10.07 28.64 4.18
C TRP A 301 11.57 28.42 4.35
N TYR A 302 11.96 27.26 4.82
CA TYR A 302 13.34 26.82 5.06
C TYR A 302 13.56 25.43 4.46
N THR A 303 14.74 25.18 3.92
CA THR A 303 15.13 23.85 3.43
C THR A 303 15.38 22.91 4.60
N ALA A 304 14.75 21.74 4.60
CA ALA A 304 15.00 20.68 5.56
C ALA A 304 16.20 19.82 5.14
N THR A 305 16.88 19.24 6.13
CA THR A 305 17.89 18.20 5.88
C THR A 305 17.20 16.86 5.76
N MET A 306 17.49 16.11 4.71
CA MET A 306 16.93 14.78 4.47
C MET A 306 17.95 13.69 4.77
N ALA A 307 17.51 12.54 5.26
CA ALA A 307 18.29 11.31 5.25
C ALA A 307 18.69 10.93 3.81
N ALA A 308 19.69 10.10 3.63
CA ALA A 308 20.00 9.52 2.34
C ALA A 308 18.78 8.73 1.80
N GLN A 309 18.72 8.53 0.51
CA GLN A 309 17.62 7.81 -0.10
C GLN A 309 18.03 6.35 -0.31
N ASP A 310 17.30 5.42 0.32
CA ASP A 310 17.42 3.99 0.05
C ASP A 310 17.00 3.67 -1.40
N THR A 311 15.71 3.73 -1.69
CA THR A 311 15.18 3.57 -3.06
C THR A 311 14.23 4.71 -3.43
N ILE A 312 13.87 4.81 -4.72
CA ILE A 312 12.82 5.78 -5.15
C ILE A 312 11.41 5.34 -4.74
N ASP A 313 11.26 4.13 -4.19
CA ASP A 313 9.99 3.54 -3.79
C ASP A 313 9.72 3.65 -2.29
N THR A 314 10.66 4.23 -1.53
CA THR A 314 10.52 4.47 -0.08
C THR A 314 10.25 5.94 0.23
N TRP A 315 9.67 6.17 1.40
CA TRP A 315 9.68 7.50 1.98
C TRP A 315 11.10 7.93 2.37
N ARG A 316 11.31 9.25 2.54
CA ARG A 316 12.53 9.83 3.12
C ARG A 316 12.20 10.50 4.43
N GLN A 317 12.99 10.23 5.45
CA GLN A 317 12.97 10.98 6.68
C GLN A 317 13.65 12.32 6.47
N TRP A 318 13.18 13.35 7.15
CA TRP A 318 13.73 14.69 7.09
C TRP A 318 13.65 15.39 8.44
N TYR A 319 14.50 16.38 8.66
CA TYR A 319 14.44 17.26 9.85
C TYR A 319 14.85 18.68 9.52
N TYR A 320 14.42 19.62 10.35
CA TYR A 320 14.83 21.00 10.37
C TYR A 320 15.14 21.42 11.81
N ALA A 321 16.35 21.96 12.06
CA ALA A 321 16.73 22.54 13.34
C ALA A 321 16.11 23.94 13.44
N TRP A 322 15.21 24.12 14.40
CA TRP A 322 14.43 25.33 14.58
C TRP A 322 14.84 26.05 15.88
N ASP A 323 15.14 27.35 15.79
CA ASP A 323 15.32 28.20 16.94
C ASP A 323 13.94 28.73 17.38
N ALA A 324 13.28 27.99 18.27
CA ALA A 324 11.92 28.22 18.71
C ALA A 324 11.84 29.43 19.68
N THR A 325 11.08 30.44 19.28
CA THR A 325 10.80 31.63 20.13
C THR A 325 9.49 31.44 20.89
N PRO A 326 9.36 32.01 22.13
CA PRO A 326 8.09 31.90 22.85
C PRO A 326 6.89 32.44 22.08
N GLY A 327 5.77 31.72 22.10
CA GLY A 327 4.53 32.07 21.42
C GLY A 327 3.87 30.93 20.70
N GLN A 328 2.79 31.21 19.98
CA GLN A 328 2.12 30.24 19.12
C GLN A 328 2.71 30.32 17.71
N HIS A 329 3.00 29.15 17.14
CA HIS A 329 3.56 29.03 15.79
C HIS A 329 2.75 28.09 14.92
N VAL A 330 2.67 28.40 13.63
CA VAL A 330 2.09 27.57 12.58
C VAL A 330 3.22 26.96 11.76
N ILE A 331 3.29 25.64 11.72
CA ILE A 331 4.32 24.91 10.98
C ILE A 331 3.66 24.15 9.84
N GLN A 332 4.24 24.27 8.65
CA GLN A 332 3.80 23.56 7.44
C GLN A 332 4.98 22.83 6.81
N VAL A 333 4.68 21.81 6.00
CA VAL A 333 5.70 21.10 5.23
C VAL A 333 5.20 20.86 3.80
N ARG A 334 6.15 20.93 2.85
CA ARG A 334 5.94 20.51 1.46
C ARG A 334 7.14 19.74 0.92
N ALA A 335 6.90 18.83 0.00
CA ALA A 335 7.94 18.09 -0.70
C ALA A 335 7.96 18.41 -2.19
N THR A 336 9.13 18.29 -2.80
CA THR A 336 9.33 18.30 -4.26
C THR A 336 9.90 16.95 -4.65
N ASP A 337 9.28 16.28 -5.64
CA ASP A 337 9.78 15.02 -6.17
C ASP A 337 10.87 15.23 -7.25
N LYS A 338 11.60 14.18 -7.60
CA LYS A 338 12.70 14.23 -8.58
C LYS A 338 12.24 14.52 -10.01
N THR A 339 10.93 14.55 -10.29
CA THR A 339 10.40 15.05 -11.57
C THR A 339 10.21 16.56 -11.58
N GLY A 340 10.50 17.25 -10.45
CA GLY A 340 10.34 18.69 -10.28
C GLY A 340 8.93 19.10 -9.83
N HIS A 341 8.03 18.14 -9.57
CA HIS A 341 6.69 18.45 -9.08
C HIS A 341 6.72 18.76 -7.57
N THR A 342 6.34 19.97 -7.19
CA THR A 342 6.17 20.38 -5.80
C THR A 342 4.74 20.12 -5.34
N GLN A 343 4.59 19.56 -4.13
CA GLN A 343 3.32 19.36 -3.45
C GLN A 343 2.48 20.66 -3.46
N THR A 344 1.20 20.53 -3.78
CA THR A 344 0.31 21.68 -3.87
C THR A 344 -0.25 22.10 -2.52
N ALA A 345 -0.44 23.42 -2.32
CA ALA A 345 -1.14 23.97 -1.16
C ALA A 345 -2.67 23.76 -1.22
N VAL A 346 -3.21 23.46 -2.41
CA VAL A 346 -4.66 23.32 -2.61
C VAL A 346 -5.14 22.07 -1.86
N LYS A 347 -6.01 22.28 -0.90
CA LYS A 347 -6.60 21.19 -0.11
C LYS A 347 -7.68 20.48 -0.91
N HIS A 348 -7.54 19.17 -1.03
CA HIS A 348 -8.53 18.29 -1.63
C HIS A 348 -8.76 17.08 -0.72
N ARG A 349 -9.98 16.54 -0.74
CA ARG A 349 -10.31 15.30 -0.03
C ARG A 349 -9.64 14.10 -0.68
N THR A 350 -9.70 12.96 -0.01
CA THR A 350 -9.13 11.70 -0.49
C THR A 350 -9.81 11.16 -1.75
N GLU A 351 -11.14 11.33 -1.87
CA GLU A 351 -11.90 10.93 -3.06
C GLU A 351 -11.72 11.93 -4.21
N PRO A 352 -11.60 11.46 -5.45
CA PRO A 352 -11.58 10.06 -5.92
C PRO A 352 -10.17 9.49 -6.06
N ASN A 353 -9.08 10.24 -5.80
CA ASN A 353 -7.72 9.88 -6.21
C ASN A 353 -6.62 10.29 -5.22
N GLY A 354 -6.92 10.42 -3.94
CA GLY A 354 -6.01 10.81 -2.87
C GLY A 354 -6.11 12.30 -2.50
N ALA A 355 -5.81 12.62 -1.25
CA ALA A 355 -5.80 13.97 -0.71
C ALA A 355 -4.70 14.84 -1.34
N THR A 356 -4.80 16.16 -1.16
CA THR A 356 -3.73 17.12 -1.42
C THR A 356 -3.78 18.24 -0.40
N GLY A 357 -2.69 18.99 -0.27
CA GLY A 357 -2.53 20.11 0.65
C GLY A 357 -1.25 19.95 1.48
N TYR A 358 -0.85 21.01 2.18
CA TYR A 358 0.29 20.95 3.10
C TYR A 358 -0.16 20.45 4.47
N HIS A 359 0.58 19.49 5.04
CA HIS A 359 0.39 19.15 6.44
C HIS A 359 0.76 20.35 7.30
N THR A 360 -0.20 20.80 8.11
CA THR A 360 -0.11 22.02 8.92
C THR A 360 -0.39 21.68 10.37
N ILE A 361 0.50 22.07 11.25
CA ILE A 361 0.34 21.90 12.70
C ILE A 361 0.45 23.26 13.40
N GLN A 362 -0.07 23.34 14.61
CA GLN A 362 0.11 24.48 15.52
C GLN A 362 0.80 24.00 16.79
N VAL A 363 1.76 24.75 17.27
CA VAL A 363 2.50 24.46 18.49
C VAL A 363 2.56 25.70 19.38
N ASN A 364 2.73 25.49 20.69
CA ASN A 364 2.95 26.56 21.64
C ASN A 364 4.37 26.45 22.22
N VAL A 365 5.17 27.49 22.06
CA VAL A 365 6.54 27.56 22.59
C VAL A 365 6.51 28.30 23.92
N THR A 366 7.08 27.67 24.97
CA THR A 366 7.09 28.20 26.35
C THR A 366 8.50 28.25 26.91
#